data_f132d5ae4d37e5bf2a8d92f6f1ed45a9
#
_entry.id   f132d5ae4d37e5bf2a8d92f6f1ed45a9
#
_cell.length_a   1.000
_cell.length_b   1.000
_cell.length_c   1.000
_cell.angle_alpha   90.00
_cell.angle_beta   90.00
_cell.angle_gamma   90.00
#
_symmetry.space_group_name_H-M   'P 1'
#
loop_
_entity.id
_entity.type
_entity.pdbx_description
1 polymer ?
#
loop_
_entity_poly.entity_id
_entity_poly.type
_entity_poly.pdbx_seq_one_letter_code
_entity_poly.pdbx_strand_id
1 'polypeptide(L)'
;ECHRGSANEEGSWRRVLEHFEDAVHLGLTATPKRDDNVDTYNYFGKPVYEYSLKEGINDGFLTPYKVKRVRTNLDEYVFKSGDNIKQGELEKQQYDQKEFNRTIIIPERIDKIAQNLLDLINPMDKTIVFCVDQDHALRMRDAINRHKTVRDMDYCVRVTSDEGQRGKEKLEQFNTSIKHAMSLTE
;
A
#
# COMPACT_ATOMS: atom_id res chain seq x y z
N GLU A 1 -9.12 9.24 11.93
CA GLU A 1 -7.91 8.42 11.83
C GLU A 1 -6.95 8.62 13.02
N CYS A 2 -7.42 8.37 14.26
CA CYS A 2 -6.63 8.63 15.48
C CYS A 2 -5.36 7.76 15.62
N HIS A 3 -5.20 6.74 14.77
CA HIS A 3 -3.98 5.94 14.69
C HIS A 3 -2.85 6.61 13.87
N ARG A 4 -3.16 7.65 13.10
CA ARG A 4 -2.15 8.45 12.37
C ARG A 4 -1.69 9.60 13.24
N GLY A 5 -0.40 9.72 13.41
CA GLY A 5 0.21 10.81 14.16
C GLY A 5 0.12 10.57 15.65
N SER A 6 1.06 9.81 16.07
CA SER A 6 1.60 9.69 17.42
C SER A 6 0.67 10.11 18.56
N ALA A 7 -0.14 9.17 19.00
CA ALA A 7 -0.63 9.17 20.37
C ALA A 7 0.54 8.93 21.38
N ASN A 8 1.80 8.81 20.88
CA ASN A 8 3.00 8.77 21.70
C ASN A 8 3.36 10.17 22.22
N GLU A 9 4.11 10.21 23.31
CA GLU A 9 4.45 11.45 24.03
C GLU A 9 5.20 12.50 23.20
N GLU A 10 5.86 12.12 22.11
CA GLU A 10 6.65 13.00 21.24
C GLU A 10 5.87 13.52 20.01
N GLY A 11 4.62 13.10 19.82
CA GLY A 11 3.86 13.44 18.63
C GLY A 11 3.32 14.87 18.58
N SER A 12 3.30 15.44 17.39
CA SER A 12 2.75 16.78 17.16
C SER A 12 1.29 16.95 17.59
N TRP A 13 0.50 15.87 17.50
CA TRP A 13 -0.90 15.85 17.94
C TRP A 13 -1.07 15.81 19.44
N ARG A 14 -0.11 15.24 20.16
CA ARG A 14 -0.17 15.12 21.61
C ARG A 14 -0.33 16.49 22.29
N ARG A 15 0.43 17.47 21.84
CA ARG A 15 0.36 18.85 22.36
C ARG A 15 -1.00 19.50 22.17
N VAL A 16 -1.69 19.20 21.08
CA VAL A 16 -3.07 19.70 20.84
C VAL A 16 -4.04 19.06 21.81
N LEU A 17 -3.93 17.75 22.01
CA LEU A 17 -4.79 17.02 22.95
C LEU A 17 -4.54 17.45 24.40
N GLU A 18 -3.30 17.66 24.79
CA GLU A 18 -2.92 18.16 26.12
C GLU A 18 -3.38 19.59 26.34
N HIS A 19 -3.38 20.44 25.31
CA HIS A 19 -3.90 21.81 25.44
C HIS A 19 -5.41 21.83 25.73
N PHE A 20 -6.14 20.81 25.32
CA PHE A 20 -7.57 20.65 25.56
C PHE A 20 -7.87 19.47 26.49
N GLU A 21 -7.07 19.29 27.55
CA GLU A 21 -7.20 18.14 28.46
C GLU A 21 -8.55 18.06 29.18
N ASP A 22 -9.20 19.20 29.40
CA ASP A 22 -10.55 19.28 29.99
C ASP A 22 -11.68 18.88 28.99
N ALA A 23 -11.37 18.71 27.72
CA ALA A 23 -12.35 18.33 26.71
C ALA A 23 -12.50 16.81 26.60
N VAL A 24 -13.67 16.35 26.18
CA VAL A 24 -13.87 14.95 25.84
C VAL A 24 -13.20 14.64 24.50
N HIS A 25 -12.25 13.70 24.50
CA HIS A 25 -11.54 13.28 23.30
C HIS A 25 -12.18 12.01 22.74
N LEU A 26 -12.67 12.09 21.50
CA LEU A 26 -13.22 10.96 20.77
C LEU A 26 -12.28 10.55 19.62
N GLY A 27 -11.77 9.33 19.68
CA GLY A 27 -10.93 8.73 18.62
C GLY A 27 -11.74 7.84 17.69
N LEU A 28 -11.65 8.07 16.38
CA LEU A 28 -12.24 7.23 15.34
C LEU A 28 -11.14 6.66 14.45
N THR A 29 -11.14 5.36 14.23
CA THR A 29 -10.20 4.67 13.34
C THR A 29 -10.77 3.33 12.87
N ALA A 30 -10.45 2.95 11.64
CA ALA A 30 -10.70 1.60 11.12
C ALA A 30 -9.57 0.61 11.48
N THR A 31 -8.40 1.10 11.87
CA THR A 31 -7.19 0.31 12.11
C THR A 31 -6.46 0.76 13.37
N PRO A 32 -7.01 0.47 14.56
CA PRO A 32 -6.32 0.83 15.81
C PRO A 32 -4.96 0.13 15.88
N LYS A 33 -3.91 0.85 16.28
CA LYS A 33 -2.54 0.34 16.40
C LYS A 33 -2.19 0.03 17.85
N ARG A 34 -1.39 -1.03 18.02
CA ARG A 34 -0.79 -1.46 19.30
C ARG A 34 0.73 -1.56 19.23
N ASP A 35 1.36 -0.84 18.31
CA ASP A 35 2.81 -0.83 18.17
C ASP A 35 3.44 0.11 19.22
N ASP A 36 4.67 -0.18 19.64
CA ASP A 36 5.40 0.53 20.69
C ASP A 36 5.48 2.06 20.52
N ASN A 37 5.38 2.53 19.27
CA ASN A 37 5.45 3.96 18.94
C ASN A 37 4.10 4.61 18.66
N VAL A 38 3.01 3.85 18.54
CA VAL A 38 1.66 4.40 18.30
C VAL A 38 0.65 3.49 18.98
N ASP A 39 0.44 3.67 20.24
CA ASP A 39 -0.58 2.92 20.97
C ASP A 39 -1.85 3.76 21.13
N THR A 40 -2.80 3.52 20.24
CA THR A 40 -4.12 4.16 20.28
C THR A 40 -4.88 3.83 21.56
N TYR A 41 -4.67 2.63 22.09
CA TYR A 41 -5.35 2.16 23.32
C TYR A 41 -4.77 2.76 24.59
N ASN A 42 -3.49 3.13 24.62
CA ASN A 42 -2.89 3.81 25.76
C ASN A 42 -3.50 5.19 25.98
N TYR A 43 -3.84 5.89 24.90
CA TYR A 43 -4.42 7.21 25.00
C TYR A 43 -5.94 7.19 25.15
N PHE A 44 -6.66 6.49 24.27
CA PHE A 44 -8.12 6.51 24.22
C PHE A 44 -8.79 5.43 25.10
N GLY A 45 -7.99 4.48 25.64
CA GLY A 45 -8.53 3.34 26.39
C GLY A 45 -9.16 2.28 25.48
N LYS A 46 -10.05 1.48 26.07
CA LYS A 46 -10.80 0.47 25.33
C LYS A 46 -11.85 1.13 24.43
N PRO A 47 -12.07 0.60 23.21
CA PRO A 47 -13.12 1.10 22.34
C PRO A 47 -14.49 1.08 23.05
N VAL A 48 -15.24 2.16 22.93
CA VAL A 48 -16.64 2.22 23.39
C VAL A 48 -17.59 1.56 22.39
N TYR A 49 -17.16 1.45 21.13
CA TYR A 49 -17.88 0.78 20.06
C TYR A 49 -16.90 0.19 19.06
N GLU A 50 -17.15 -1.03 18.63
CA GLU A 50 -16.45 -1.72 17.56
C GLU A 50 -17.46 -2.21 16.52
N TYR A 51 -17.19 -1.96 15.25
CA TYR A 51 -17.93 -2.51 14.11
C TYR A 51 -16.94 -3.18 13.18
N SER A 52 -16.86 -4.49 13.27
CA SER A 52 -15.84 -5.26 12.57
C SER A 52 -16.13 -5.38 11.06
N LEU A 53 -15.08 -5.62 10.28
CA LEU A 53 -15.19 -5.94 8.85
C LEU A 53 -16.19 -7.10 8.60
N LYS A 54 -16.18 -8.10 9.48
CA LYS A 54 -17.09 -9.26 9.38
C LYS A 54 -18.56 -8.85 9.58
N GLU A 55 -18.83 -8.00 10.56
CA GLU A 55 -20.19 -7.47 10.79
C GLU A 55 -20.63 -6.64 9.58
N GLY A 56 -19.79 -5.75 9.07
CA GLY A 56 -20.09 -4.96 7.88
C GLY A 56 -20.39 -5.77 6.63
N ILE A 57 -19.74 -6.94 6.46
CA ILE A 57 -20.04 -7.88 5.38
C ILE A 57 -21.37 -8.59 5.64
N ASN A 58 -21.61 -9.05 6.86
CA ASN A 58 -22.85 -9.74 7.22
C ASN A 58 -24.09 -8.84 7.08
N ASP A 59 -23.93 -7.56 7.42
CA ASP A 59 -24.99 -6.55 7.32
C ASP A 59 -25.18 -6.03 5.89
N GLY A 60 -24.36 -6.47 4.93
CA GLY A 60 -24.46 -6.10 3.52
C GLY A 60 -23.88 -4.73 3.15
N PHE A 61 -23.21 -4.04 4.08
CA PHE A 61 -22.55 -2.75 3.80
C PHE A 61 -21.20 -2.90 3.13
N LEU A 62 -20.52 -4.03 3.35
CA LEU A 62 -19.21 -4.31 2.78
C LEU A 62 -19.23 -5.56 1.91
N THR A 63 -18.47 -5.54 0.82
CA THR A 63 -18.38 -6.66 -0.11
C THR A 63 -17.51 -7.78 0.45
N PRO A 64 -17.95 -9.06 0.37
CA PRO A 64 -17.10 -10.19 0.70
C PRO A 64 -15.87 -10.24 -0.22
N TYR A 65 -14.73 -10.67 0.32
CA TYR A 65 -13.47 -10.74 -0.41
C TYR A 65 -12.82 -12.12 -0.32
N LYS A 66 -11.94 -12.40 -1.27
CA LYS A 66 -11.06 -13.58 -1.26
C LYS A 66 -9.61 -13.14 -1.22
N VAL A 67 -8.81 -13.76 -0.34
CA VAL A 67 -7.38 -13.48 -0.23
C VAL A 67 -6.60 -14.56 -0.96
N LYS A 68 -5.78 -14.17 -1.93
CA LYS A 68 -4.75 -15.03 -2.52
C LYS A 68 -3.38 -14.50 -2.10
N ARG A 69 -2.59 -15.32 -1.41
CA ARG A 69 -1.19 -15.02 -1.09
C ARG A 69 -0.29 -15.63 -2.16
N VAL A 70 0.48 -14.78 -2.82
CA VAL A 70 1.51 -15.21 -3.77
C VAL A 70 2.86 -14.99 -3.11
N ARG A 71 3.66 -16.04 -3.02
CA ARG A 71 5.06 -15.96 -2.58
C ARG A 71 5.94 -16.17 -3.79
N THR A 72 7.02 -15.43 -3.89
CA THR A 72 8.04 -15.62 -4.90
C THR A 72 9.29 -16.24 -4.27
N ASN A 73 10.08 -16.95 -5.04
CA ASN A 73 11.40 -17.43 -4.62
C ASN A 73 12.43 -16.30 -4.43
N LEU A 74 12.04 -15.07 -4.71
CA LEU A 74 12.82 -13.85 -4.52
C LEU A 74 12.35 -13.02 -3.31
N ASP A 75 11.57 -13.60 -2.41
CA ASP A 75 11.10 -12.92 -1.21
C ASP A 75 12.17 -12.84 -0.10
N GLU A 76 13.25 -13.61 -0.24
CA GLU A 76 14.47 -13.51 0.56
C GLU A 76 15.66 -13.49 -0.40
N TYR A 77 16.48 -12.45 -0.32
CA TYR A 77 17.67 -12.33 -1.14
C TYR A 77 18.93 -12.29 -0.28
N VAL A 78 19.83 -13.21 -0.57
CA VAL A 78 21.18 -13.26 -0.01
C VAL A 78 22.16 -12.96 -1.14
N PHE A 79 22.90 -11.88 -1.00
CA PHE A 79 23.94 -11.51 -1.96
C PHE A 79 25.01 -12.60 -2.03
N LYS A 80 25.31 -13.01 -3.24
CA LYS A 80 26.38 -13.98 -3.52
C LYS A 80 27.54 -13.30 -4.24
N SER A 81 28.75 -13.71 -3.94
CA SER A 81 29.94 -13.26 -4.68
C SER A 81 29.78 -13.62 -6.16
N GLY A 82 29.71 -12.62 -7.00
CA GLY A 82 29.43 -12.78 -8.44
C GLY A 82 28.09 -12.21 -8.91
N ASP A 83 27.21 -11.81 -8.00
CA ASP A 83 25.99 -11.10 -8.35
C ASP A 83 26.32 -9.69 -8.86
N ASN A 84 25.64 -9.26 -9.92
CA ASN A 84 25.86 -7.95 -10.51
C ASN A 84 25.03 -6.87 -9.81
N ILE A 85 25.69 -5.88 -9.23
CA ILE A 85 25.07 -4.67 -8.72
C ILE A 85 24.87 -3.72 -9.91
N LYS A 86 23.62 -3.48 -10.31
CA LYS A 86 23.31 -2.58 -11.42
C LYS A 86 23.31 -1.10 -11.01
N GLN A 87 23.09 -0.81 -9.73
CA GLN A 87 23.04 0.55 -9.21
C GLN A 87 23.22 0.58 -7.69
N GLY A 88 24.06 1.49 -7.19
CA GLY A 88 24.30 1.71 -5.76
C GLY A 88 25.32 0.72 -5.15
N GLU A 89 25.48 0.82 -3.83
CA GLU A 89 26.30 -0.08 -3.01
C GLU A 89 25.41 -0.93 -2.12
N LEU A 90 25.84 -2.17 -1.82
CA LEU A 90 25.12 -3.05 -0.91
C LEU A 90 25.50 -2.71 0.54
N GLU A 91 24.50 -2.34 1.33
CA GLU A 91 24.68 -2.05 2.75
C GLU A 91 24.70 -3.32 3.62
N LYS A 92 24.09 -4.41 3.13
CA LYS A 92 23.91 -5.68 3.83
C LYS A 92 24.17 -6.86 2.90
N GLN A 93 24.47 -8.01 3.49
CA GLN A 93 24.59 -9.28 2.74
C GLN A 93 23.25 -9.99 2.54
N GLN A 94 22.26 -9.72 3.38
CA GLN A 94 20.94 -10.34 3.35
C GLN A 94 19.85 -9.28 3.47
N TYR A 95 18.83 -9.38 2.63
CA TYR A 95 17.67 -8.50 2.60
C TYR A 95 16.39 -9.32 2.78
N ASP A 96 15.47 -8.81 3.59
CA ASP A 96 14.16 -9.43 3.82
C ASP A 96 13.06 -8.78 2.96
N GLN A 97 11.85 -9.34 3.02
CA GLN A 97 10.72 -8.88 2.23
C GLN A 97 10.34 -7.42 2.47
N LYS A 98 10.61 -6.87 3.66
CA LYS A 98 10.28 -5.48 4.01
C LYS A 98 11.23 -4.46 3.39
N GLU A 99 12.42 -4.90 2.99
CA GLU A 99 13.46 -4.06 2.40
C GLU A 99 13.37 -4.00 0.86
N PHE A 100 12.64 -4.92 0.23
CA PHE A 100 12.42 -4.88 -1.22
C PHE A 100 11.61 -3.65 -1.63
N ASN A 101 12.03 -3.06 -2.74
CA ASN A 101 11.52 -1.82 -3.32
C ASN A 101 11.68 -0.56 -2.42
N ARG A 102 12.38 -0.68 -1.28
CA ARG A 102 12.81 0.44 -0.45
C ARG A 102 14.32 0.59 -0.48
N THR A 103 15.01 -0.42 0.06
CA THR A 103 16.49 -0.44 0.15
C THR A 103 17.10 -1.15 -1.06
N ILE A 104 16.46 -2.21 -1.55
CA ILE A 104 16.92 -2.97 -2.72
C ILE A 104 15.81 -3.08 -3.76
N ILE A 105 16.17 -2.85 -5.03
CA ILE A 105 15.26 -2.96 -6.17
C ILE A 105 15.75 -4.10 -7.05
N ILE A 106 14.91 -5.10 -7.26
CA ILE A 106 15.14 -6.23 -8.16
C ILE A 106 14.12 -6.15 -9.30
N PRO A 107 14.52 -5.67 -10.50
CA PRO A 107 13.61 -5.49 -11.63
C PRO A 107 12.88 -6.79 -12.02
N GLU A 108 13.59 -7.91 -12.01
CA GLU A 108 13.04 -9.22 -12.35
C GLU A 108 11.94 -9.67 -11.37
N ARG A 109 12.04 -9.26 -10.09
CA ARG A 109 10.98 -9.48 -9.09
C ARG A 109 9.74 -8.66 -9.41
N ILE A 110 9.89 -7.41 -9.80
CA ILE A 110 8.77 -6.53 -10.19
C ILE A 110 8.07 -7.10 -11.42
N ASP A 111 8.83 -7.52 -12.45
CA ASP A 111 8.28 -8.16 -13.64
C ASP A 111 7.52 -9.45 -13.30
N LYS A 112 8.06 -10.28 -12.43
CA LYS A 112 7.42 -11.52 -12.00
C LYS A 112 6.14 -11.28 -11.22
N ILE A 113 6.12 -10.26 -10.36
CA ILE A 113 4.91 -9.86 -9.64
C ILE A 113 3.85 -9.35 -10.62
N ALA A 114 4.23 -8.52 -11.60
CA ALA A 114 3.31 -8.03 -12.61
C ALA A 114 2.70 -9.16 -13.46
N GLN A 115 3.50 -10.13 -13.89
CA GLN A 115 3.02 -11.32 -14.60
C GLN A 115 2.03 -12.12 -13.74
N ASN A 116 2.41 -12.47 -12.50
CA ASN A 116 1.53 -13.20 -11.59
C ASN A 116 0.22 -12.46 -11.33
N LEU A 117 0.26 -11.13 -11.21
CA LEU A 117 -0.94 -10.31 -11.07
C LEU A 117 -1.84 -10.47 -12.28
N LEU A 118 -1.30 -10.29 -13.49
CA LEU A 118 -2.05 -10.39 -14.75
C LEU A 118 -2.64 -11.78 -14.99
N ASP A 119 -1.98 -12.85 -14.51
CA ASP A 119 -2.48 -14.22 -14.55
C ASP A 119 -3.65 -14.46 -13.57
N LEU A 120 -3.75 -13.64 -12.52
CA LEU A 120 -4.75 -13.81 -11.45
C LEU A 120 -6.00 -12.99 -11.63
N ILE A 121 -5.92 -11.87 -12.35
CA ILE A 121 -7.02 -10.92 -12.53
C ILE A 121 -7.70 -11.14 -13.89
N ASN A 122 -8.98 -10.77 -13.99
CA ASN A 122 -9.58 -10.54 -15.28
C ASN A 122 -9.13 -9.15 -15.78
N PRO A 123 -8.54 -9.03 -16.99
CA PRO A 123 -8.06 -7.75 -17.50
C PRO A 123 -9.13 -6.65 -17.63
N MET A 124 -10.40 -7.03 -17.57
CA MET A 124 -11.54 -6.10 -17.65
C MET A 124 -12.03 -5.64 -16.27
N ASP A 125 -11.55 -6.23 -15.19
CA ASP A 125 -11.92 -5.85 -13.82
C ASP A 125 -11.10 -4.66 -13.33
N LYS A 126 -11.73 -3.76 -12.58
CA LYS A 126 -11.03 -2.68 -11.90
C LYS A 126 -10.05 -3.25 -10.89
N THR A 127 -8.79 -2.92 -11.04
CA THR A 127 -7.70 -3.42 -10.19
C THR A 127 -6.91 -2.25 -9.62
N ILE A 128 -6.69 -2.25 -8.30
CA ILE A 128 -5.83 -1.29 -7.61
C ILE A 128 -4.59 -2.04 -7.09
N VAL A 129 -3.41 -1.50 -7.37
CA VAL A 129 -2.13 -2.05 -6.93
C VAL A 129 -1.46 -1.05 -5.99
N PHE A 130 -1.38 -1.39 -4.70
CA PHE A 130 -0.67 -0.58 -3.72
C PHE A 130 0.82 -0.86 -3.78
N CYS A 131 1.61 0.20 -3.84
CA CYS A 131 3.06 0.16 -3.95
C CYS A 131 3.71 0.80 -2.72
N VAL A 132 4.98 0.45 -2.46
CA VAL A 132 5.73 0.91 -1.29
C VAL A 132 6.01 2.41 -1.33
N ASP A 133 6.33 2.91 -2.54
CA ASP A 133 6.64 4.31 -2.81
C ASP A 133 6.31 4.67 -4.27
N GLN A 134 6.54 5.92 -4.63
CA GLN A 134 6.20 6.45 -5.96
C GLN A 134 7.07 5.87 -7.08
N ASP A 135 8.34 5.55 -6.81
CA ASP A 135 9.23 4.91 -7.78
C ASP A 135 8.81 3.45 -8.03
N HIS A 136 8.44 2.72 -6.96
CA HIS A 136 7.86 1.39 -7.10
C HIS A 136 6.56 1.42 -7.90
N ALA A 137 5.69 2.41 -7.67
CA ALA A 137 4.45 2.57 -8.45
C ALA A 137 4.74 2.81 -9.95
N LEU A 138 5.78 3.61 -10.26
CA LEU A 138 6.22 3.82 -11.64
C LEU A 138 6.69 2.52 -12.30
N ARG A 139 7.58 1.80 -11.64
CA ARG A 139 8.13 0.53 -12.15
C ARG A 139 7.07 -0.54 -12.30
N MET A 140 6.14 -0.64 -11.36
CA MET A 140 5.02 -1.59 -11.41
C MET A 140 4.06 -1.25 -12.55
N ARG A 141 3.70 0.03 -12.76
CA ARG A 141 2.91 0.47 -13.91
C ARG A 141 3.58 0.05 -15.23
N ASP A 142 4.88 0.28 -15.36
CA ASP A 142 5.64 -0.04 -16.57
C ASP A 142 5.71 -1.55 -16.79
N ALA A 143 5.92 -2.33 -15.75
CA ALA A 143 5.93 -3.80 -15.81
C ALA A 143 4.55 -4.36 -16.22
N ILE A 144 3.46 -3.88 -15.62
CA ILE A 144 2.09 -4.28 -15.99
C ILE A 144 1.81 -3.92 -17.46
N ASN A 145 2.14 -2.70 -17.89
CA ASN A 145 1.93 -2.27 -19.27
C ASN A 145 2.80 -3.03 -20.30
N ARG A 146 3.95 -3.55 -19.89
CA ARG A 146 4.82 -4.39 -20.72
C ARG A 146 4.24 -5.79 -20.93
N HIS A 147 3.67 -6.37 -19.87
CA HIS A 147 3.20 -7.76 -19.86
C HIS A 147 1.70 -7.92 -20.12
N LYS A 148 0.94 -6.82 -20.22
CA LYS A 148 -0.50 -6.86 -20.50
C LYS A 148 -0.84 -7.56 -21.80
N THR A 149 -1.98 -8.23 -21.84
CA THR A 149 -2.51 -8.89 -23.04
C THR A 149 -3.48 -8.01 -23.83
N VAL A 150 -3.99 -6.95 -23.22
CA VAL A 150 -4.93 -6.00 -23.85
C VAL A 150 -4.20 -4.91 -24.64
N ARG A 151 -4.82 -4.50 -25.77
CA ARG A 151 -4.26 -3.46 -26.66
C ARG A 151 -4.58 -2.02 -26.22
N ASP A 152 -4.59 -1.77 -24.94
CA ASP A 152 -4.80 -0.42 -24.40
C ASP A 152 -3.46 0.15 -23.95
N MET A 153 -3.05 1.30 -24.47
CA MET A 153 -1.75 1.91 -24.12
C MET A 153 -1.70 2.37 -22.66
N ASP A 154 -2.82 2.84 -22.15
CA ASP A 154 -2.99 3.35 -20.79
C ASP A 154 -3.71 2.32 -19.87
N TYR A 155 -3.51 1.02 -20.12
CA TYR A 155 -4.15 -0.04 -19.33
C TYR A 155 -3.88 0.08 -17.82
N CYS A 156 -2.64 0.34 -17.45
CA CYS A 156 -2.25 0.65 -16.08
C CYS A 156 -1.73 2.08 -16.01
N VAL A 157 -2.32 2.89 -15.14
CA VAL A 157 -1.91 4.27 -14.89
C VAL A 157 -1.38 4.41 -13.47
N ARG A 158 -0.40 5.28 -13.27
CA ARG A 158 0.09 5.66 -11.95
C ARG A 158 -0.72 6.85 -11.43
N VAL A 159 -1.08 6.79 -10.15
CA VAL A 159 -1.69 7.91 -9.43
C VAL A 159 -0.94 8.11 -8.13
N THR A 160 -0.26 9.23 -8.02
CA THR A 160 0.54 9.62 -6.84
C THR A 160 0.36 11.11 -6.56
N SER A 161 0.78 11.57 -5.38
CA SER A 161 0.69 12.98 -4.99
C SER A 161 1.42 13.91 -5.98
N ASP A 162 2.54 13.45 -6.54
CA ASP A 162 3.39 14.27 -7.43
C ASP A 162 2.77 14.51 -8.82
N GLU A 163 1.77 13.74 -9.19
CA GLU A 163 1.08 13.90 -10.48
C GLU A 163 0.01 15.01 -10.44
N GLY A 164 -0.27 15.58 -9.28
CA GLY A 164 -1.13 16.73 -9.11
C GLY A 164 -2.49 16.60 -9.80
N GLN A 165 -2.84 17.54 -10.65
CA GLN A 165 -4.12 17.58 -11.38
C GLN A 165 -4.28 16.38 -12.34
N ARG A 166 -3.20 15.96 -13.00
CA ARG A 166 -3.22 14.80 -13.91
C ARG A 166 -3.54 13.50 -13.19
N GLY A 167 -3.01 13.32 -11.98
CA GLY A 167 -3.33 12.17 -11.13
C GLY A 167 -4.81 12.14 -10.75
N LYS A 168 -5.40 13.29 -10.40
CA LYS A 168 -6.84 13.43 -10.11
C LYS A 168 -7.70 13.05 -11.30
N GLU A 169 -7.37 13.52 -12.49
CA GLU A 169 -8.09 13.19 -13.73
C GLU A 169 -8.05 11.68 -14.03
N LYS A 170 -6.88 11.03 -13.82
CA LYS A 170 -6.75 9.57 -13.98
C LYS A 170 -7.55 8.79 -12.95
N LEU A 171 -7.59 9.26 -11.71
CA LEU A 171 -8.42 8.66 -10.66
C LEU A 171 -9.92 8.78 -11.00
N GLU A 172 -10.35 9.93 -11.49
CA GLU A 172 -11.74 10.15 -11.92
C GLU A 172 -12.11 9.28 -13.12
N GLN A 173 -11.22 9.16 -14.11
CA GLN A 173 -11.38 8.23 -15.22
C GLN A 173 -11.50 6.77 -14.75
N PHE A 174 -10.67 6.36 -13.77
CA PHE A 174 -10.76 5.03 -13.17
C PHE A 174 -12.11 4.81 -12.46
N ASN A 175 -12.63 5.81 -11.76
CA ASN A 175 -13.92 5.72 -11.08
C ASN A 175 -15.10 5.60 -12.05
N THR A 176 -15.05 6.31 -13.16
CA THR A 176 -16.15 6.39 -14.15
C THR A 176 -16.04 5.32 -15.25
N SER A 177 -14.84 4.86 -15.58
CA SER A 177 -14.59 3.87 -16.60
C SER A 177 -14.83 2.43 -16.11
N ILE A 178 -15.22 1.55 -17.01
CA ILE A 178 -15.35 0.10 -16.72
C ILE A 178 -13.98 -0.61 -16.76
N LYS A 179 -12.96 0.03 -17.30
CA LYS A 179 -11.63 -0.57 -17.57
C LYS A 179 -10.57 0.13 -16.77
N HIS A 180 -9.57 -0.58 -16.35
CA HIS A 180 -8.17 -0.16 -16.06
C HIS A 180 -7.62 -0.68 -14.73
N ALA A 181 -6.34 -1.01 -14.75
CA ALA A 181 -5.52 -1.18 -13.55
C ALA A 181 -4.90 0.16 -13.15
N MET A 182 -4.78 0.41 -11.86
CA MET A 182 -4.18 1.61 -11.31
C MET A 182 -3.14 1.24 -10.25
N SER A 183 -1.93 1.77 -10.35
CA SER A 183 -0.91 1.67 -9.31
C SER A 183 -0.91 2.92 -8.44
N LEU A 184 -1.03 2.71 -7.14
CA LEU A 184 -1.10 3.76 -6.11
C LEU A 184 0.04 3.64 -5.12
N THR A 185 0.40 4.77 -4.51
CA THR A 185 1.11 4.83 -3.22
C THR A 185 0.22 5.49 -2.19
N GLU A 186 0.37 5.08 -0.92
CA GLU A 186 -0.22 5.81 0.20
C GLU A 186 0.39 7.22 0.34
#